data_e48518bfe91a3b78d3668958897293ff
#
_entry.id   e48518bfe91a3b78d3668958897293ff
#
_cell.length_a   1.000
_cell.length_b   1.000
_cell.length_c   1.000
_cell.angle_alpha   90.00
_cell.angle_beta   90.00
_cell.angle_gamma   90.00
#
_symmetry.space_group_name_H-M   'P 1'
#
loop_
_entity.id
_entity.type
_entity.pdbx_description
1 polymer ?
#
loop_
_entity_poly.entity_id
_entity_poly.type
_entity_poly.pdbx_seq_one_letter_code
_entity_poly.pdbx_strand_id
1 'polypeptide(L)'
;MALALSVDAVRTLHRLHRQLEDLRGRLAAGPRAVDARTKVVEACTAKVASHQEEVKRARLTGDQKQLQLRSMEARIADSEAKRNAAKTNREYQLLGEQIAADAEARGVLEDEILEALGEIDRLKAELPPLEAEAAAARKALDETKKRVAEERAGLDAEVARISADLERAEEDVPADSREAYRRVVKIGRAHV
;
A
#
# COMPACT_ATOMS: atom_id res chain seq x y z
N MET A 1 -64.30 18.14 -5.51
CA MET A 1 -63.95 16.70 -5.66
C MET A 1 -62.45 16.63 -5.57
N ALA A 2 -61.93 16.05 -4.51
CA ALA A 2 -60.48 15.82 -4.39
C ALA A 2 -60.09 14.77 -5.48
N LEU A 3 -59.24 15.15 -6.40
CA LEU A 3 -58.61 14.20 -7.29
C LEU A 3 -57.69 13.31 -6.46
N ALA A 4 -58.13 12.10 -6.17
CA ALA A 4 -57.30 11.12 -5.51
C ALA A 4 -56.07 10.82 -6.38
N LEU A 5 -54.88 10.75 -5.80
CA LEU A 5 -53.67 10.36 -6.50
C LEU A 5 -53.91 9.00 -7.17
N SER A 6 -53.75 8.91 -8.49
CA SER A 6 -53.98 7.65 -9.20
C SER A 6 -52.95 6.60 -8.82
N VAL A 7 -53.36 5.32 -8.76
CA VAL A 7 -52.47 4.22 -8.47
C VAL A 7 -51.29 4.18 -9.43
N ASP A 8 -51.49 4.56 -10.67
CA ASP A 8 -50.48 4.59 -11.71
C ASP A 8 -49.46 5.73 -11.52
N ALA A 9 -49.91 6.90 -10.97
CA ALA A 9 -49.03 7.98 -10.60
C ALA A 9 -48.10 7.56 -9.43
N VAL A 10 -48.66 6.88 -8.40
CA VAL A 10 -47.86 6.35 -7.28
C VAL A 10 -46.82 5.31 -7.78
N ARG A 11 -47.22 4.42 -8.66
CA ARG A 11 -46.31 3.43 -9.26
C ARG A 11 -45.19 4.10 -10.03
N THR A 12 -45.49 5.11 -10.79
CA THR A 12 -44.51 5.87 -11.59
C THR A 12 -43.52 6.57 -10.70
N LEU A 13 -43.97 7.31 -9.68
CA LEU A 13 -43.13 7.98 -8.69
C LEU A 13 -42.21 6.98 -7.96
N HIS A 14 -42.77 5.86 -7.51
CA HIS A 14 -41.99 4.83 -6.84
C HIS A 14 -40.89 4.24 -7.74
N ARG A 15 -41.22 3.96 -9.02
CA ARG A 15 -40.26 3.47 -10.00
C ARG A 15 -39.13 4.47 -10.23
N LEU A 16 -39.44 5.76 -10.41
CA LEU A 16 -38.44 6.81 -10.64
C LEU A 16 -37.53 6.99 -9.42
N HIS A 17 -38.09 6.95 -8.20
CA HIS A 17 -37.27 6.97 -6.98
C HIS A 17 -36.31 5.82 -6.90
N ARG A 18 -36.76 4.59 -7.16
CA ARG A 18 -35.89 3.39 -7.14
C ARG A 18 -34.80 3.47 -8.19
N GLN A 19 -35.12 3.94 -9.41
CA GLN A 19 -34.13 4.13 -10.45
C GLN A 19 -33.07 5.18 -10.03
N LEU A 20 -33.51 6.28 -9.42
CA LEU A 20 -32.61 7.32 -8.95
C LEU A 20 -31.68 6.82 -7.81
N GLU A 21 -32.20 6.02 -6.90
CA GLU A 21 -31.40 5.37 -5.83
C GLU A 21 -30.37 4.40 -6.40
N ASP A 22 -30.76 3.54 -7.36
CA ASP A 22 -29.83 2.63 -8.02
C ASP A 22 -28.71 3.40 -8.71
N LEU A 23 -29.05 4.42 -9.51
CA LEU A 23 -28.07 5.25 -10.20
C LEU A 23 -27.12 5.97 -9.23
N ARG A 24 -27.63 6.51 -8.14
CA ARG A 24 -26.81 7.14 -7.09
C ARG A 24 -25.92 6.13 -6.38
N GLY A 25 -26.45 4.93 -6.12
CA GLY A 25 -25.66 3.82 -5.57
C GLY A 25 -24.49 3.44 -6.48
N ARG A 26 -24.74 3.33 -7.77
CA ARG A 26 -23.70 3.06 -8.80
C ARG A 26 -22.68 4.20 -8.88
N LEU A 27 -23.11 5.45 -8.86
CA LEU A 27 -22.21 6.61 -8.77
C LEU A 27 -21.32 6.59 -7.52
N ALA A 28 -21.86 6.20 -6.37
CA ALA A 28 -21.12 6.10 -5.12
C ALA A 28 -20.17 4.90 -5.09
N ALA A 29 -20.43 3.85 -5.85
CA ALA A 29 -19.59 2.65 -5.92
C ALA A 29 -18.24 2.95 -6.62
N GLY A 30 -18.23 3.82 -7.62
CA GLY A 30 -17.01 4.19 -8.36
C GLY A 30 -15.89 4.74 -7.47
N PRO A 31 -16.12 5.82 -6.71
CA PRO A 31 -15.12 6.35 -5.77
C PRO A 31 -14.66 5.33 -4.74
N ARG A 32 -15.56 4.49 -4.23
CA ARG A 32 -15.19 3.40 -3.28
C ARG A 32 -14.27 2.37 -3.92
N ALA A 33 -14.50 2.02 -5.18
CA ALA A 33 -13.64 1.10 -5.92
C ALA A 33 -12.23 1.71 -6.14
N VAL A 34 -12.16 3.01 -6.47
CA VAL A 34 -10.88 3.74 -6.59
C VAL A 34 -10.15 3.79 -5.25
N ASP A 35 -10.83 4.11 -4.15
CA ASP A 35 -10.25 4.16 -2.80
C ASP A 35 -9.69 2.79 -2.38
N ALA A 36 -10.45 1.71 -2.61
CA ALA A 36 -9.98 0.36 -2.33
C ALA A 36 -8.69 0.01 -3.10
N ARG A 37 -8.61 0.39 -4.40
CA ARG A 37 -7.39 0.18 -5.19
C ARG A 37 -6.24 1.06 -4.75
N THR A 38 -6.51 2.30 -4.32
CA THR A 38 -5.49 3.20 -3.76
C THR A 38 -4.84 2.60 -2.52
N LYS A 39 -5.62 2.04 -1.60
CA LYS A 39 -5.10 1.37 -0.41
C LYS A 39 -4.21 0.17 -0.75
N VAL A 40 -4.54 -0.58 -1.81
CA VAL A 40 -3.68 -1.68 -2.28
C VAL A 40 -2.33 -1.14 -2.79
N VAL A 41 -2.34 -0.06 -3.58
CA VAL A 41 -1.11 0.59 -4.07
C VAL A 41 -0.25 1.09 -2.91
N GLU A 42 -0.86 1.73 -1.92
CA GLU A 42 -0.16 2.21 -0.72
C GLU A 42 0.49 1.05 0.04
N ALA A 43 -0.24 -0.05 0.25
CA ALA A 43 0.28 -1.24 0.93
C ALA A 43 1.46 -1.87 0.16
N CYS A 44 1.34 -2.04 -1.16
CA CYS A 44 2.44 -2.58 -1.99
C CYS A 44 3.65 -1.65 -1.99
N THR A 45 3.44 -0.33 -2.09
CA THR A 45 4.53 0.66 -2.06
C THR A 45 5.23 0.67 -0.70
N ALA A 46 4.47 0.56 0.40
CA ALA A 46 5.03 0.46 1.74
C ALA A 46 5.89 -0.80 1.93
N LYS A 47 5.46 -1.95 1.37
CA LYS A 47 6.26 -3.18 1.39
C LYS A 47 7.59 -3.00 0.67
N VAL A 48 7.58 -2.40 -0.54
CA VAL A 48 8.82 -2.11 -1.29
C VAL A 48 9.75 -1.22 -0.48
N ALA A 49 9.22 -0.12 0.11
CA ALA A 49 10.00 0.80 0.90
C ALA A 49 10.60 0.13 2.15
N SER A 50 9.81 -0.68 2.88
CA SER A 50 10.31 -1.44 4.04
C SER A 50 11.45 -2.37 3.64
N HIS A 51 11.26 -3.11 2.55
CA HIS A 51 12.29 -4.06 2.09
C HIS A 51 13.58 -3.36 1.59
N GLN A 52 13.44 -2.20 0.94
CA GLN A 52 14.61 -1.36 0.60
C GLN A 52 15.39 -0.89 1.83
N GLU A 53 14.69 -0.55 2.91
CA GLU A 53 15.34 -0.20 4.18
C GLU A 53 16.03 -1.41 4.83
N GLU A 54 15.48 -2.61 4.70
CA GLU A 54 16.13 -3.85 5.15
C GLU A 54 17.44 -4.09 4.39
N VAL A 55 17.43 -3.95 3.06
CA VAL A 55 18.64 -4.03 2.23
C VAL A 55 19.70 -3.03 2.67
N LYS A 56 19.29 -1.77 2.93
CA LYS A 56 20.23 -0.74 3.41
C LYS A 56 20.85 -1.09 4.77
N ARG A 57 20.03 -1.58 5.71
CA ARG A 57 20.51 -2.00 7.04
C ARG A 57 21.49 -3.18 6.93
N ALA A 58 21.17 -4.18 6.11
CA ALA A 58 22.05 -5.32 5.88
C ALA A 58 23.39 -4.87 5.27
N ARG A 59 23.38 -3.94 4.30
CA ARG A 59 24.59 -3.36 3.73
C ARG A 59 25.43 -2.65 4.79
N LEU A 60 24.80 -1.80 5.62
CA LEU A 60 25.50 -1.07 6.67
C LEU A 60 26.17 -2.03 7.66
N THR A 61 25.49 -3.13 8.02
CA THR A 61 26.05 -4.17 8.88
C THR A 61 27.26 -4.85 8.21
N GLY A 62 27.15 -5.20 6.92
CA GLY A 62 28.25 -5.77 6.14
C GLY A 62 29.46 -4.84 6.07
N ASP A 63 29.24 -3.54 5.78
CA ASP A 63 30.30 -2.54 5.72
C ASP A 63 31.00 -2.35 7.07
N GLN A 64 30.24 -2.38 8.17
CA GLN A 64 30.80 -2.32 9.54
C GLN A 64 31.69 -3.53 9.83
N LYS A 65 31.26 -4.74 9.46
CA LYS A 65 32.07 -5.95 9.62
C LYS A 65 33.35 -5.91 8.79
N GLN A 66 33.28 -5.42 7.54
CA GLN A 66 34.47 -5.22 6.71
C GLN A 66 35.45 -4.21 7.32
N LEU A 67 34.95 -3.12 7.93
CA LEU A 67 35.79 -2.16 8.62
C LEU A 67 36.49 -2.80 9.84
N GLN A 68 35.75 -3.63 10.61
CA GLN A 68 36.32 -4.39 11.74
C GLN A 68 37.40 -5.37 11.27
N LEU A 69 37.17 -6.05 10.14
CA LEU A 69 38.17 -6.95 9.54
C LEU A 69 39.47 -6.21 9.23
N ARG A 70 39.39 -5.08 8.53
CA ARG A 70 40.57 -4.24 8.22
C ARG A 70 41.31 -3.77 9.47
N SER A 71 40.57 -3.40 10.52
CA SER A 71 41.15 -2.99 11.79
C SER A 71 41.88 -4.15 12.49
N MET A 72 41.31 -5.36 12.42
CA MET A 72 41.89 -6.56 12.97
C MET A 72 43.16 -6.98 12.21
N GLU A 73 43.16 -6.94 10.89
CA GLU A 73 44.32 -7.20 10.05
C GLU A 73 45.45 -6.23 10.34
N ALA A 74 45.16 -4.94 10.50
CA ALA A 74 46.15 -3.94 10.92
C ALA A 74 46.74 -4.23 12.30
N ARG A 75 45.91 -4.69 13.25
CA ARG A 75 46.35 -5.08 14.60
C ARG A 75 47.25 -6.33 14.56
N ILE A 76 46.92 -7.32 13.77
CA ILE A 76 47.73 -8.52 13.55
C ILE A 76 49.09 -8.11 12.98
N ALA A 77 49.12 -7.30 11.93
CA ALA A 77 50.37 -6.83 11.33
C ALA A 77 51.27 -6.06 12.27
N ASP A 78 50.66 -5.18 13.12
CA ASP A 78 51.41 -4.46 14.20
C ASP A 78 51.98 -5.43 15.23
N SER A 79 51.17 -6.41 15.66
CA SER A 79 51.63 -7.44 16.63
C SER A 79 52.75 -8.33 16.04
N GLU A 80 52.70 -8.67 14.74
CA GLU A 80 53.76 -9.37 14.06
C GLU A 80 55.06 -8.56 13.98
N ALA A 81 54.97 -7.26 13.69
CA ALA A 81 56.12 -6.37 13.71
C ALA A 81 56.74 -6.27 15.09
N LYS A 82 55.93 -6.16 16.15
CA LYS A 82 56.37 -6.17 17.53
C LYS A 82 56.99 -7.49 17.93
N ARG A 83 56.42 -8.61 17.55
CA ARG A 83 57.00 -9.96 17.80
C ARG A 83 58.38 -10.11 17.16
N ASN A 84 58.55 -9.62 15.93
CA ASN A 84 59.86 -9.68 15.24
C ASN A 84 60.93 -8.77 15.90
N ALA A 85 60.49 -7.73 16.61
CA ALA A 85 61.39 -6.82 17.38
C ALA A 85 61.57 -7.21 18.87
N ALA A 86 60.94 -8.29 19.33
CA ALA A 86 60.97 -8.73 20.69
C ALA A 86 62.39 -9.09 21.16
N LYS A 87 62.78 -8.63 22.34
CA LYS A 87 64.12 -8.86 22.88
C LYS A 87 64.18 -10.05 23.87
N THR A 88 63.02 -10.50 24.31
CA THR A 88 62.91 -11.63 25.25
C THR A 88 62.03 -12.74 24.70
N ASN A 89 62.36 -13.97 25.03
CA ASN A 89 61.56 -15.14 24.60
C ASN A 89 60.15 -15.10 25.13
N ARG A 90 59.94 -14.50 26.31
CA ARG A 90 58.60 -14.34 26.93
C ARG A 90 57.70 -13.38 26.12
N GLU A 91 58.24 -12.23 25.69
CA GLU A 91 57.52 -11.29 24.86
C GLU A 91 57.20 -11.92 23.48
N TYR A 92 58.12 -12.63 22.88
CA TYR A 92 57.93 -13.34 21.66
C TYR A 92 56.79 -14.36 21.73
N GLN A 93 56.73 -15.16 22.80
CA GLN A 93 55.66 -16.14 23.01
C GLN A 93 54.30 -15.48 23.26
N LEU A 94 54.21 -14.46 24.12
CA LEU A 94 52.97 -13.75 24.37
C LEU A 94 52.39 -13.10 23.13
N LEU A 95 53.22 -12.46 22.32
CA LEU A 95 52.78 -11.89 21.03
C LEU A 95 52.35 -12.97 20.03
N GLY A 96 52.99 -14.13 20.04
CA GLY A 96 52.61 -15.27 19.24
C GLY A 96 51.21 -15.80 19.60
N GLU A 97 50.92 -15.95 20.88
CA GLU A 97 49.61 -16.35 21.38
C GLU A 97 48.53 -15.32 21.02
N GLN A 98 48.81 -14.02 21.16
CA GLN A 98 47.91 -12.95 20.77
C GLN A 98 47.61 -12.96 19.26
N ILE A 99 48.64 -13.11 18.43
CA ILE A 99 48.47 -13.20 16.95
C ILE A 99 47.61 -14.40 16.59
N ALA A 100 47.81 -15.56 17.23
CA ALA A 100 47.02 -16.75 16.97
C ALA A 100 45.56 -16.55 17.34
N ALA A 101 45.26 -15.94 18.50
CA ALA A 101 43.90 -15.63 18.90
C ALA A 101 43.24 -14.60 18.00
N ASP A 102 43.97 -13.55 17.59
CA ASP A 102 43.46 -12.53 16.65
C ASP A 102 43.23 -13.14 15.23
N ALA A 103 44.06 -14.08 14.78
CA ALA A 103 43.89 -14.78 13.51
C ALA A 103 42.64 -15.69 13.51
N GLU A 104 42.36 -16.37 14.62
CA GLU A 104 41.15 -17.15 14.82
C GLU A 104 39.88 -16.23 14.79
N ALA A 105 39.91 -15.13 15.54
CA ALA A 105 38.84 -14.15 15.55
C ALA A 105 38.63 -13.50 14.16
N ARG A 106 39.71 -13.30 13.39
CA ARG A 106 39.62 -12.83 11.99
C ARG A 106 38.86 -13.84 11.11
N GLY A 107 39.14 -15.14 11.24
CA GLY A 107 38.44 -16.18 10.50
C GLY A 107 36.93 -16.18 10.77
N VAL A 108 36.55 -16.06 12.03
CA VAL A 108 35.13 -15.94 12.41
C VAL A 108 34.49 -14.69 11.77
N LEU A 109 35.19 -13.57 11.76
CA LEU A 109 34.69 -12.32 11.17
C LEU A 109 34.58 -12.41 9.63
N GLU A 110 35.48 -13.12 8.97
CA GLU A 110 35.42 -13.43 7.53
C GLU A 110 34.16 -14.23 7.20
N ASP A 111 33.85 -15.27 7.98
CA ASP A 111 32.62 -16.07 7.83
C ASP A 111 31.36 -15.22 8.04
N GLU A 112 31.33 -14.38 9.07
CA GLU A 112 30.22 -13.47 9.31
C GLU A 112 30.00 -12.44 8.18
N ILE A 113 31.09 -12.01 7.51
CA ILE A 113 31.00 -11.15 6.33
C ILE A 113 30.37 -11.91 5.16
N LEU A 114 30.76 -13.15 4.93
CA LEU A 114 30.16 -14.00 3.89
C LEU A 114 28.67 -14.21 4.12
N GLU A 115 28.26 -14.47 5.35
CA GLU A 115 26.85 -14.58 5.72
C GLU A 115 26.09 -13.25 5.46
N ALA A 116 26.68 -12.12 5.86
CA ALA A 116 26.07 -10.80 5.63
C ALA A 116 25.91 -10.49 4.12
N LEU A 117 26.89 -10.85 3.29
CA LEU A 117 26.82 -10.70 1.84
C LEU A 117 25.73 -11.59 1.24
N GLY A 118 25.63 -12.85 1.69
CA GLY A 118 24.57 -13.77 1.28
C GLY A 118 23.17 -13.23 1.61
N GLU A 119 23.01 -12.67 2.81
CA GLU A 119 21.74 -12.03 3.21
C GLU A 119 21.40 -10.81 2.37
N ILE A 120 22.38 -9.96 2.07
CA ILE A 120 22.18 -8.80 1.17
C ILE A 120 21.73 -9.26 -0.21
N ASP A 121 22.32 -10.31 -0.76
CA ASP A 121 21.95 -10.79 -2.09
C ASP A 121 20.57 -11.45 -2.09
N ARG A 122 20.20 -12.17 -1.03
CA ARG A 122 18.84 -12.70 -0.82
C ARG A 122 17.81 -11.56 -0.80
N LEU A 123 18.03 -10.56 0.04
CA LEU A 123 17.12 -9.40 0.15
C LEU A 123 17.01 -8.64 -1.17
N LYS A 124 18.11 -8.46 -1.90
CA LYS A 124 18.06 -7.82 -3.22
C LYS A 124 17.25 -8.63 -4.25
N ALA A 125 17.33 -9.96 -4.20
CA ALA A 125 16.60 -10.82 -5.12
C ALA A 125 15.08 -10.79 -4.86
N GLU A 126 14.63 -10.41 -3.67
CA GLU A 126 13.23 -10.26 -3.30
C GLU A 126 12.62 -8.91 -3.74
N LEU A 127 13.44 -7.90 -4.09
CA LEU A 127 12.94 -6.58 -4.53
C LEU A 127 12.19 -6.61 -5.88
N PRO A 128 12.70 -7.24 -6.95
CA PRO A 128 12.03 -7.22 -8.25
C PRO A 128 10.58 -7.73 -8.24
N PRO A 129 10.25 -8.86 -7.57
CA PRO A 129 8.86 -9.30 -7.48
C PRO A 129 7.97 -8.32 -6.70
N LEU A 130 8.46 -7.69 -5.63
CA LEU A 130 7.72 -6.68 -4.88
C LEU A 130 7.45 -5.41 -5.72
N GLU A 131 8.45 -4.96 -6.49
CA GLU A 131 8.32 -3.84 -7.41
C GLU A 131 7.34 -4.16 -8.55
N ALA A 132 7.35 -5.38 -9.08
CA ALA A 132 6.40 -5.84 -10.08
C ALA A 132 4.96 -5.88 -9.51
N GLU A 133 4.76 -6.34 -8.26
CA GLU A 133 3.47 -6.30 -7.58
C GLU A 133 2.96 -4.86 -7.44
N ALA A 134 3.81 -3.93 -7.00
CA ALA A 134 3.47 -2.52 -6.86
C ALA A 134 3.14 -1.87 -8.21
N ALA A 135 3.88 -2.20 -9.27
CA ALA A 135 3.60 -1.72 -10.62
C ALA A 135 2.25 -2.25 -11.16
N ALA A 136 1.95 -3.53 -10.95
CA ALA A 136 0.67 -4.14 -11.32
C ALA A 136 -0.49 -3.49 -10.55
N ALA A 137 -0.33 -3.23 -9.26
CA ALA A 137 -1.32 -2.54 -8.45
C ALA A 137 -1.60 -1.11 -8.96
N ARG A 138 -0.56 -0.35 -9.33
CA ARG A 138 -0.70 1.00 -9.92
C ARG A 138 -1.46 0.95 -11.24
N LYS A 139 -1.11 0.01 -12.11
CA LYS A 139 -1.81 -0.18 -13.39
C LYS A 139 -3.30 -0.49 -13.18
N ALA A 140 -3.62 -1.40 -12.25
CA ALA A 140 -5.01 -1.73 -11.92
C ALA A 140 -5.79 -0.54 -11.34
N LEU A 141 -5.13 0.34 -10.56
CA LEU A 141 -5.72 1.59 -10.07
C LEU A 141 -6.04 2.53 -11.24
N ASP A 142 -5.10 2.73 -12.16
CA ASP A 142 -5.28 3.64 -13.30
C ASP A 142 -6.39 3.14 -14.24
N GLU A 143 -6.45 1.83 -14.50
CA GLU A 143 -7.55 1.21 -15.24
C GLU A 143 -8.91 1.39 -14.54
N THR A 144 -8.94 1.25 -13.21
CA THR A 144 -10.16 1.48 -12.42
C THR A 144 -10.60 2.94 -12.48
N LYS A 145 -9.66 3.89 -12.32
CA LYS A 145 -9.95 5.33 -12.45
C LYS A 145 -10.52 5.69 -13.82
N LYS A 146 -9.93 5.15 -14.88
CA LYS A 146 -10.38 5.37 -16.26
C LYS A 146 -11.79 4.86 -16.46
N ARG A 147 -12.07 3.61 -16.08
CA ARG A 147 -13.40 3.02 -16.19
C ARG A 147 -14.44 3.81 -15.38
N VAL A 148 -14.14 4.19 -14.14
CA VAL A 148 -15.05 4.98 -13.30
C VAL A 148 -15.33 6.35 -13.92
N ALA A 149 -14.33 6.99 -14.52
CA ALA A 149 -14.52 8.27 -15.20
C ALA A 149 -15.40 8.15 -16.45
N GLU A 150 -15.22 7.09 -17.23
CA GLU A 150 -16.04 6.80 -18.43
C GLU A 150 -17.51 6.50 -18.05
N GLU A 151 -17.73 5.67 -17.03
CA GLU A 151 -19.07 5.33 -16.56
C GLU A 151 -19.80 6.52 -15.94
N ARG A 152 -19.07 7.39 -15.23
CA ARG A 152 -19.64 8.52 -14.50
C ARG A 152 -20.41 9.48 -15.37
N ALA A 153 -19.87 9.85 -16.53
CA ALA A 153 -20.52 10.79 -17.43
C ALA A 153 -21.90 10.29 -17.90
N GLY A 154 -22.02 8.99 -18.22
CA GLY A 154 -23.29 8.37 -18.56
C GLY A 154 -24.26 8.32 -17.40
N LEU A 155 -23.78 7.95 -16.20
CA LEU A 155 -24.61 7.89 -14.99
C LEU A 155 -25.11 9.28 -14.55
N ASP A 156 -24.27 10.31 -14.63
CA ASP A 156 -24.66 11.70 -14.29
C ASP A 156 -25.75 12.20 -15.26
N ALA A 157 -25.65 11.88 -16.56
CA ALA A 157 -26.68 12.22 -17.55
C ALA A 157 -28.02 11.48 -17.26
N GLU A 158 -27.95 10.19 -16.89
CA GLU A 158 -29.13 9.43 -16.53
C GLU A 158 -29.78 9.94 -15.24
N VAL A 159 -28.99 10.30 -14.23
CA VAL A 159 -29.47 10.92 -12.97
C VAL A 159 -30.19 12.22 -13.29
N ALA A 160 -29.61 13.08 -14.11
CA ALA A 160 -30.24 14.34 -14.51
C ALA A 160 -31.58 14.10 -15.21
N ARG A 161 -31.64 13.15 -16.15
CA ARG A 161 -32.88 12.80 -16.87
C ARG A 161 -33.95 12.27 -15.91
N ILE A 162 -33.63 11.27 -15.09
CA ILE A 162 -34.60 10.67 -14.15
C ILE A 162 -35.02 11.67 -13.08
N SER A 163 -34.14 12.58 -12.64
CA SER A 163 -34.50 13.65 -11.72
C SER A 163 -35.51 14.62 -12.34
N ALA A 164 -35.32 15.03 -13.60
CA ALA A 164 -36.27 15.87 -14.30
C ALA A 164 -37.63 15.18 -14.56
N ASP A 165 -37.60 13.86 -14.85
CA ASP A 165 -38.84 13.07 -15.00
C ASP A 165 -39.57 12.96 -13.64
N LEU A 166 -38.85 12.82 -12.54
CA LEU A 166 -39.39 12.78 -11.19
C LEU A 166 -40.03 14.12 -10.83
N GLU A 167 -39.33 15.25 -11.06
CA GLU A 167 -39.87 16.59 -10.81
C GLU A 167 -41.21 16.82 -11.53
N ARG A 168 -41.26 16.46 -12.82
CA ARG A 168 -42.50 16.54 -13.59
C ARG A 168 -43.61 15.67 -13.01
N ALA A 169 -43.30 14.43 -12.66
CA ALA A 169 -44.29 13.55 -12.02
C ALA A 169 -44.73 14.02 -10.62
N GLU A 170 -43.88 14.75 -9.90
CA GLU A 170 -44.22 15.35 -8.61
C GLU A 170 -45.11 16.60 -8.77
N GLU A 171 -44.99 17.38 -9.86
CA GLU A 171 -45.86 18.50 -10.19
C GLU A 171 -47.30 18.03 -10.42
N ASP A 172 -47.48 16.86 -11.02
CA ASP A 172 -48.81 16.26 -11.25
C ASP A 172 -49.51 15.72 -10.00
N VAL A 173 -48.80 15.68 -8.85
CA VAL A 173 -49.41 15.25 -7.58
C VAL A 173 -50.37 16.30 -7.05
N PRO A 174 -51.67 15.95 -6.78
CA PRO A 174 -52.63 16.85 -6.22
C PRO A 174 -52.17 17.47 -4.90
N ALA A 175 -52.50 18.77 -4.68
CA ALA A 175 -52.07 19.53 -3.50
C ALA A 175 -52.39 18.81 -2.20
N ASP A 176 -53.58 18.22 -2.10
CA ASP A 176 -54.09 17.51 -0.90
C ASP A 176 -53.26 16.23 -0.61
N SER A 177 -52.61 15.66 -1.59
CA SER A 177 -51.79 14.41 -1.47
C SER A 177 -50.31 14.69 -1.31
N ARG A 178 -49.83 15.90 -1.57
CA ARG A 178 -48.40 16.26 -1.56
C ARG A 178 -47.71 16.05 -0.21
N GLU A 179 -48.43 16.37 0.87
CA GLU A 179 -47.86 16.23 2.22
C GLU A 179 -47.69 14.77 2.62
N ALA A 180 -48.71 13.93 2.34
CA ALA A 180 -48.64 12.48 2.58
C ALA A 180 -47.53 11.83 1.74
N TYR A 181 -47.43 12.19 0.45
CA TYR A 181 -46.36 11.71 -0.45
C TYR A 181 -44.97 12.07 0.11
N ARG A 182 -44.73 13.32 0.50
CA ARG A 182 -43.43 13.76 1.06
C ARG A 182 -43.05 12.98 2.32
N ARG A 183 -44.03 12.65 3.21
CA ARG A 183 -43.79 11.81 4.38
C ARG A 183 -43.31 10.42 3.98
N VAL A 184 -43.98 9.77 3.03
CA VAL A 184 -43.64 8.42 2.55
C VAL A 184 -42.23 8.40 1.93
N VAL A 185 -41.92 9.38 1.07
CA VAL A 185 -40.57 9.49 0.46
C VAL A 185 -39.48 9.72 1.53
N LYS A 186 -39.75 10.55 2.55
CA LYS A 186 -38.80 10.81 3.65
C LYS A 186 -38.54 9.55 4.49
N ILE A 187 -39.58 8.75 4.76
CA ILE A 187 -39.45 7.49 5.53
C ILE A 187 -38.72 6.46 4.69
N GLY A 188 -39.00 6.33 3.39
CA GLY A 188 -38.30 5.41 2.49
C GLY A 188 -36.81 5.68 2.40
N ARG A 189 -36.40 6.97 2.36
CA ARG A 189 -34.99 7.39 2.35
C ARG A 189 -34.23 7.17 3.68
N ALA A 190 -34.94 7.02 4.79
CA ALA A 190 -34.33 6.82 6.11
C ALA A 190 -34.04 5.34 6.42
N HIS A 191 -34.52 4.41 5.58
CA HIS A 191 -34.38 2.97 5.79
C HIS A 191 -33.44 2.28 4.80
N VAL A 192 -32.67 3.04 4.02
CA VAL A 192 -31.63 2.61 3.09
C VAL A 192 -30.28 3.21 3.49
#